data_76a333c2cff41958665837cfebb6243f
#
_entry.id   76a333c2cff41958665837cfebb6243f
#
_cell.length_a   1.000
_cell.length_b   1.000
_cell.length_c   1.000
_cell.angle_alpha   90.00
_cell.angle_beta   90.00
_cell.angle_gamma   90.00
#
_symmetry.space_group_name_H-M   'P 1'
#
loop_
_entity.id
_entity.type
_entity.pdbx_description
1 polymer ?
#
loop_
_entity_poly.entity_id
_entity_poly.type
_entity_poly.pdbx_seq_one_letter_code
_entity_poly.pdbx_strand_id
1 'polypeptide(L)'
;MMKAVLINTTFQLGHHGCTLVDRQLDLLTSEAGLEVCAKLPLHADWQKLAPADFDLVLVNGEGALHHDSKAARRLAEVPRWAREHGRPAFLINSVYEANSPEVAQGVARYRVVFARDELSHRALLEAGIAATVVPDLTLTWEPDVARGSGRLVVVTDSTMQDTNTRLHRAARAIGARYLPLMARPPHPASQAHAEASRWWRYAAKRLAAHAAPPGLWRDRWRSLIPEFDDYVAWLAQNAGLIVSGRFHGVCIALDLGIPVLGVSSNTWKIEAVLAGAGLEHRLVSDLEELQQRLLTKGLEPYLYTPAELHRIAAFRKEALTSARAMFRSIYQTVTRA
;
A
#
# COMPACT_ATOMS: atom_id res chain seq x y z
N MET A 1 26.30 -1.37 11.70
CA MET A 1 25.19 -1.04 10.81
C MET A 1 24.79 0.42 11.04
N MET A 2 24.39 1.13 10.00
CA MET A 2 23.92 2.52 10.10
C MET A 2 22.48 2.51 10.63
N LYS A 3 22.20 3.29 11.66
CA LYS A 3 20.91 3.31 12.34
C LYS A 3 19.93 4.28 11.68
N ALA A 4 18.75 3.79 11.32
CA ALA A 4 17.69 4.56 10.71
C ALA A 4 16.45 4.62 11.61
N VAL A 5 15.83 5.79 11.69
CA VAL A 5 14.47 5.92 12.22
C VAL A 5 13.51 5.90 11.05
N LEU A 6 12.48 5.05 11.09
CA LEU A 6 11.41 4.99 10.11
C LEU A 6 10.17 5.72 10.63
N ILE A 7 9.79 6.81 9.95
CA ILE A 7 8.59 7.60 10.26
C ILE A 7 7.48 7.25 9.27
N ASN A 8 6.24 7.28 9.74
CA ASN A 8 5.02 6.90 9.04
C ASN A 8 4.97 5.41 8.72
N THR A 9 5.31 4.58 9.70
CA THR A 9 5.00 3.16 9.62
C THR A 9 3.49 2.95 9.72
N THR A 10 2.95 2.04 8.91
CA THR A 10 1.51 1.87 8.73
C THR A 10 1.00 0.47 9.07
N PHE A 11 1.90 -0.44 9.49
CA PHE A 11 1.52 -1.82 9.83
C PHE A 11 0.43 -1.89 10.94
N GLN A 12 0.39 -0.89 11.85
CA GLN A 12 -0.61 -0.82 12.93
C GLN A 12 -2.05 -0.60 12.42
N LEU A 13 -2.23 -0.17 11.16
CA LEU A 13 -3.54 0.11 10.59
C LEU A 13 -4.38 -1.16 10.37
N GLY A 14 -3.78 -2.35 10.51
CA GLY A 14 -4.47 -3.62 10.29
C GLY A 14 -4.86 -3.84 8.84
N HIS A 15 -4.04 -3.37 7.92
CA HIS A 15 -4.23 -3.41 6.48
C HIS A 15 -3.17 -4.31 5.86
N HIS A 16 -3.55 -5.33 5.08
CA HIS A 16 -2.61 -6.31 4.53
C HIS A 16 -1.50 -5.68 3.68
N GLY A 17 -1.82 -4.67 2.86
CA GLY A 17 -0.80 -3.97 2.08
C GLY A 17 0.21 -3.23 2.95
N CYS A 18 -0.23 -2.60 4.04
CA CYS A 18 0.68 -1.94 4.98
C CYS A 18 1.59 -2.95 5.71
N THR A 19 1.07 -4.13 6.01
CA THR A 19 1.88 -5.25 6.55
C THR A 19 2.95 -5.67 5.55
N LEU A 20 2.60 -5.75 4.26
CA LEU A 20 3.55 -6.11 3.22
C LEU A 20 4.62 -5.03 3.00
N VAL A 21 4.23 -3.75 2.96
CA VAL A 21 5.19 -2.62 2.89
C VAL A 21 6.18 -2.70 4.05
N ASP A 22 5.70 -2.92 5.27
CA ASP A 22 6.56 -2.99 6.46
C ASP A 22 7.55 -4.17 6.38
N ARG A 23 7.11 -5.35 5.92
CA ARG A 23 7.99 -6.52 5.68
C ARG A 23 9.05 -6.23 4.62
N GLN A 24 8.69 -5.55 3.52
CA GLN A 24 9.65 -5.21 2.47
C GLN A 24 10.62 -4.11 2.91
N LEU A 25 10.17 -3.17 3.72
CA LEU A 25 11.06 -2.18 4.34
C LEU A 25 12.12 -2.85 5.22
N ASP A 26 11.72 -3.78 6.09
CA ASP A 26 12.68 -4.51 6.94
C ASP A 26 13.70 -5.30 6.12
N LEU A 27 13.24 -6.01 5.11
CA LEU A 27 14.10 -6.79 4.23
C LEU A 27 15.12 -5.90 3.49
N LEU A 28 14.63 -4.89 2.77
CA LEU A 28 15.44 -4.06 1.88
C LEU A 28 16.40 -3.12 2.65
N THR A 29 15.99 -2.62 3.81
CA THR A 29 16.89 -1.84 4.67
C THR A 29 18.01 -2.72 5.23
N SER A 30 17.68 -3.93 5.70
CA SER A 30 18.66 -4.89 6.18
C SER A 30 19.66 -5.31 5.09
N GLU A 31 19.19 -5.61 3.87
CA GLU A 31 20.06 -5.91 2.70
C GLU A 31 21.03 -4.76 2.38
N ALA A 32 20.62 -3.52 2.64
CA ALA A 32 21.44 -2.33 2.40
C ALA A 32 22.39 -1.97 3.55
N GLY A 33 22.40 -2.72 4.67
CA GLY A 33 23.20 -2.44 5.85
C GLY A 33 22.63 -1.33 6.75
N LEU A 34 21.33 -1.02 6.62
CA LEU A 34 20.59 -0.11 7.48
C LEU A 34 19.87 -0.90 8.59
N GLU A 35 20.03 -0.47 9.82
CA GLU A 35 19.29 -0.98 10.98
C GLU A 35 18.13 -0.04 11.30
N VAL A 36 16.90 -0.47 11.12
CA VAL A 36 15.73 0.31 11.56
C VAL A 36 15.60 0.19 13.07
N CYS A 37 16.21 1.13 13.81
CA CYS A 37 16.25 1.12 15.27
C CYS A 37 14.93 1.60 15.92
N ALA A 38 14.09 2.34 15.19
CA ALA A 38 12.76 2.76 15.65
C ALA A 38 11.78 2.86 14.48
N LYS A 39 10.55 2.38 14.68
CA LYS A 39 9.42 2.49 13.76
C LYS A 39 8.33 3.34 14.41
N LEU A 40 8.05 4.51 13.84
CA LEU A 40 7.12 5.48 14.37
C LEU A 40 5.91 5.66 13.46
N PRO A 41 4.68 5.52 13.98
CA PRO A 41 3.49 5.88 13.22
C PRO A 41 3.44 7.39 12.98
N LEU A 42 2.65 7.82 12.00
CA LEU A 42 2.51 9.23 11.62
C LEU A 42 2.26 10.18 12.80
N HIS A 43 1.48 9.73 13.79
CA HIS A 43 1.08 10.55 14.93
C HIS A 43 2.05 10.48 16.12
N ALA A 44 3.10 9.67 16.02
CA ALA A 44 4.11 9.63 17.08
C ALA A 44 4.82 10.98 17.23
N ASP A 45 5.25 11.27 18.43
CA ASP A 45 6.02 12.46 18.75
C ASP A 45 7.51 12.21 18.45
N TRP A 46 7.86 12.24 17.14
CA TRP A 46 9.24 12.01 16.71
C TRP A 46 10.20 13.10 17.19
N GLN A 47 9.68 14.28 17.56
CA GLN A 47 10.48 15.40 18.06
C GLN A 47 11.16 15.06 19.40
N LYS A 48 10.68 14.03 20.11
CA LYS A 48 11.27 13.56 21.37
C LYS A 48 12.42 12.57 21.21
N LEU A 49 12.73 12.16 19.98
CA LEU A 49 13.85 11.27 19.72
C LEU A 49 15.19 11.96 20.01
N ALA A 50 16.10 11.26 20.67
CA ALA A 50 17.45 11.75 20.87
C ALA A 50 18.27 11.58 19.58
N PRO A 51 18.88 12.65 19.02
CA PRO A 51 19.63 12.57 17.77
C PRO A 51 20.84 11.63 17.80
N ALA A 52 21.35 11.33 19.00
CA ALA A 52 22.47 10.40 19.19
C ALA A 52 22.11 8.94 18.90
N ASP A 53 20.82 8.59 18.85
CA ASP A 53 20.37 7.22 18.74
C ASP A 53 20.27 6.73 17.29
N PHE A 54 20.37 7.65 16.30
CA PHE A 54 20.23 7.30 14.88
C PHE A 54 21.09 8.17 13.97
N ASP A 55 21.36 7.70 12.76
CA ASP A 55 22.21 8.37 11.76
C ASP A 55 21.40 9.08 10.67
N LEU A 56 20.19 8.56 10.35
CA LEU A 56 19.31 9.10 9.31
C LEU A 56 17.83 8.86 9.63
N VAL A 57 16.98 9.58 8.91
CA VAL A 57 15.53 9.45 8.97
C VAL A 57 14.99 8.95 7.62
N LEU A 58 14.30 7.83 7.62
CA LEU A 58 13.51 7.33 6.50
C LEU A 58 12.05 7.72 6.72
N VAL A 59 11.41 8.30 5.72
CA VAL A 59 9.99 8.65 5.76
C VAL A 59 9.27 7.85 4.70
N ASN A 60 8.39 6.93 5.13
CA ASN A 60 7.54 6.16 4.25
C ASN A 60 6.34 7.02 3.82
N GLY A 61 6.35 7.54 2.60
CA GLY A 61 5.31 8.42 2.10
C GLY A 61 3.98 7.71 1.87
N GLU A 62 4.01 6.47 1.37
CA GLU A 62 2.81 5.73 0.94
C GLU A 62 1.77 6.61 0.23
N GLY A 63 0.53 6.57 0.69
CA GLY A 63 -0.57 7.39 0.21
C GLY A 63 -0.79 8.68 0.99
N ALA A 64 0.22 9.26 1.65
CA ALA A 64 0.03 10.37 2.58
C ALA A 64 0.14 11.77 1.94
N LEU A 65 1.02 11.93 0.94
CA LEU A 65 1.33 13.27 0.37
C LEU A 65 0.37 13.66 -0.76
N HIS A 66 -0.90 13.91 -0.40
CA HIS A 66 -1.91 14.35 -1.37
C HIS A 66 -2.89 15.38 -0.79
N HIS A 67 -3.34 16.32 -1.63
CA HIS A 67 -4.43 17.27 -1.36
C HIS A 67 -4.29 17.98 0.00
N ASP A 68 -3.08 18.38 0.37
CA ASP A 68 -2.77 19.05 1.64
C ASP A 68 -3.33 18.33 2.87
N SER A 69 -3.42 17.02 2.82
CA SER A 69 -3.90 16.22 3.94
C SER A 69 -3.12 16.53 5.23
N LYS A 70 -3.72 16.26 6.38
CA LYS A 70 -3.00 16.41 7.67
C LYS A 70 -1.71 15.58 7.68
N ALA A 71 -1.72 14.44 7.01
CA ALA A 71 -0.54 13.59 6.84
C ALA A 71 0.53 14.28 5.98
N ALA A 72 0.14 14.87 4.84
CA ALA A 72 1.06 15.58 3.96
C ALA A 72 1.76 16.73 4.68
N ARG A 73 1.01 17.58 5.37
CA ARG A 73 1.56 18.71 6.16
C ARG A 73 2.53 18.21 7.23
N ARG A 74 2.16 17.16 7.96
CA ARG A 74 3.01 16.59 9.01
C ARG A 74 4.30 16.00 8.46
N LEU A 75 4.26 15.26 7.36
CA LEU A 75 5.46 14.70 6.74
C LEU A 75 6.35 15.78 6.13
N ALA A 76 5.79 16.90 5.65
CA ALA A 76 6.56 18.05 5.18
C ALA A 76 7.38 18.76 6.27
N GLU A 77 7.07 18.55 7.56
CA GLU A 77 7.83 19.10 8.69
C GLU A 77 9.07 18.27 9.05
N VAL A 78 9.05 16.97 8.77
CA VAL A 78 10.10 16.03 9.20
C VAL A 78 11.51 16.43 8.73
N PRO A 79 11.74 16.83 7.47
CA PRO A 79 13.11 17.15 7.02
C PRO A 79 13.67 18.41 7.68
N ARG A 80 12.83 19.37 8.09
CA ARG A 80 13.27 20.52 8.88
C ARG A 80 13.78 20.07 10.24
N TRP A 81 12.97 19.30 10.97
CA TRP A 81 13.33 18.75 12.26
C TRP A 81 14.61 17.90 12.19
N ALA A 82 14.71 16.99 11.23
CA ALA A 82 15.88 16.14 11.06
C ALA A 82 17.16 16.97 10.85
N ARG A 83 17.10 18.02 10.01
CA ARG A 83 18.21 18.93 9.75
C ARG A 83 18.63 19.73 10.99
N GLU A 84 17.68 20.21 11.79
CA GLU A 84 17.96 20.92 13.06
C GLU A 84 18.73 20.02 14.04
N HIS A 85 18.62 18.70 13.88
CA HIS A 85 19.33 17.68 14.67
C HIS A 85 20.55 17.09 13.95
N GLY A 86 20.99 17.70 12.82
CA GLY A 86 22.15 17.26 12.06
C GLY A 86 21.97 15.89 11.37
N ARG A 87 20.71 15.48 11.09
CA ARG A 87 20.40 14.18 10.45
C ARG A 87 19.76 14.38 9.09
N PRO A 88 20.20 13.62 8.04
CA PRO A 88 19.53 13.65 6.74
C PRO A 88 18.21 12.89 6.80
N ALA A 89 17.19 13.42 6.09
CA ALA A 89 15.91 12.78 5.92
C ALA A 89 15.70 12.41 4.45
N PHE A 90 15.17 11.21 4.20
CA PHE A 90 14.87 10.66 2.88
C PHE A 90 13.39 10.32 2.79
N LEU A 91 12.72 10.77 1.72
CA LEU A 91 11.33 10.42 1.45
C LEU A 91 11.32 9.23 0.47
N ILE A 92 10.71 8.13 0.86
CA ILE A 92 10.63 6.89 0.08
C ILE A 92 9.17 6.45 -0.10
N ASN A 93 8.90 5.64 -1.14
CA ASN A 93 7.61 4.99 -1.36
C ASN A 93 6.42 5.97 -1.38
N SER A 94 6.57 7.14 -2.01
CA SER A 94 5.60 8.24 -1.86
C SER A 94 4.74 8.45 -3.09
N VAL A 95 3.40 8.55 -2.88
CA VAL A 95 2.55 9.29 -3.79
C VAL A 95 2.78 10.79 -3.58
N TYR A 96 2.60 11.60 -4.63
CA TYR A 96 2.54 13.06 -4.52
C TYR A 96 1.49 13.59 -5.50
N GLU A 97 0.43 14.22 -4.96
CA GLU A 97 -0.70 14.66 -5.78
C GLU A 97 -1.33 15.93 -5.19
N ALA A 98 -1.48 16.98 -6.01
CA ALA A 98 -2.27 18.18 -5.71
C ALA A 98 -1.99 18.80 -4.32
N ASN A 99 -0.71 18.98 -3.98
CA ASN A 99 -0.32 19.66 -2.74
C ASN A 99 -0.01 21.14 -2.99
N SER A 100 -0.21 21.95 -1.94
CA SER A 100 0.11 23.39 -1.94
C SER A 100 1.61 23.68 -2.01
N PRO A 101 1.98 24.92 -2.36
CA PRO A 101 3.37 25.36 -2.32
C PRO A 101 4.03 25.20 -0.93
N GLU A 102 3.27 25.30 0.16
CA GLU A 102 3.77 25.12 1.52
C GLU A 102 4.22 23.70 1.78
N VAL A 103 3.41 22.71 1.38
CA VAL A 103 3.78 21.28 1.45
C VAL A 103 4.95 21.00 0.52
N ALA A 104 4.95 21.54 -0.69
CA ALA A 104 6.04 21.39 -1.65
C ALA A 104 7.37 21.90 -1.09
N GLN A 105 7.39 23.10 -0.46
CA GLN A 105 8.58 23.65 0.20
C GLN A 105 9.10 22.76 1.33
N GLY A 106 8.20 22.11 2.06
CA GLY A 106 8.57 21.14 3.10
C GLY A 106 9.22 19.91 2.48
N VAL A 107 8.59 19.34 1.44
CA VAL A 107 9.10 18.15 0.72
C VAL A 107 10.42 18.41 0.03
N ALA A 108 10.64 19.60 -0.52
CA ALA A 108 11.91 20.01 -1.14
C ALA A 108 13.13 20.01 -0.17
N ARG A 109 12.88 19.94 1.14
CA ARG A 109 13.96 19.88 2.15
C ARG A 109 14.48 18.48 2.43
N TYR A 110 13.81 17.44 1.92
CA TYR A 110 14.36 16.07 1.98
C TYR A 110 15.68 15.98 1.22
N ARG A 111 16.62 15.20 1.73
CA ARG A 111 17.93 15.02 1.09
C ARG A 111 17.79 14.37 -0.30
N VAL A 112 16.87 13.40 -0.41
CA VAL A 112 16.45 12.77 -1.66
C VAL A 112 14.97 12.39 -1.53
N VAL A 113 14.25 12.47 -2.65
CA VAL A 113 12.84 12.11 -2.77
C VAL A 113 12.69 10.98 -3.78
N PHE A 114 11.98 9.92 -3.39
CA PHE A 114 11.63 8.80 -4.25
C PHE A 114 10.10 8.70 -4.38
N ALA A 115 9.62 8.93 -5.58
CA ALA A 115 8.22 8.76 -5.95
C ALA A 115 7.95 7.30 -6.29
N ARG A 116 6.78 6.77 -5.93
CA ARG A 116 6.44 5.37 -6.22
C ARG A 116 5.81 5.16 -7.60
N ASP A 117 5.53 6.21 -8.34
CA ASP A 117 4.92 6.16 -9.67
C ASP A 117 5.26 7.41 -10.51
N GLU A 118 5.09 7.29 -11.82
CA GLU A 118 5.40 8.34 -12.79
C GLU A 118 4.48 9.58 -12.68
N LEU A 119 3.25 9.43 -12.22
CA LEU A 119 2.34 10.56 -12.04
C LEU A 119 2.79 11.41 -10.85
N SER A 120 3.15 10.75 -9.74
CA SER A 120 3.73 11.41 -8.57
C SER A 120 5.08 12.07 -8.89
N HIS A 121 5.92 11.41 -9.69
CA HIS A 121 7.19 11.97 -10.15
C HIS A 121 7.00 13.25 -10.96
N ARG A 122 6.07 13.25 -11.93
CA ARG A 122 5.75 14.46 -12.71
C ARG A 122 5.24 15.59 -11.83
N ALA A 123 4.33 15.31 -10.92
CA ALA A 123 3.81 16.31 -10.00
C ALA A 123 4.90 16.89 -9.07
N LEU A 124 5.88 16.09 -8.65
CA LEU A 124 7.06 16.58 -7.92
C LEU A 124 7.93 17.49 -8.78
N LEU A 125 8.21 17.10 -10.03
CA LEU A 125 8.99 17.94 -10.96
C LEU A 125 8.28 19.27 -11.26
N GLU A 126 6.96 19.26 -11.46
CA GLU A 126 6.15 20.48 -11.63
C GLU A 126 6.20 21.39 -10.40
N ALA A 127 6.33 20.82 -9.21
CA ALA A 127 6.54 21.54 -7.94
C ALA A 127 8.02 21.97 -7.74
N GLY A 128 8.91 21.75 -8.70
CA GLY A 128 10.34 22.08 -8.61
C GLY A 128 11.15 21.12 -7.73
N ILE A 129 10.65 19.93 -7.45
CA ILE A 129 11.30 18.94 -6.59
C ILE A 129 11.87 17.81 -7.42
N ALA A 130 13.19 17.67 -7.40
CA ALA A 130 13.85 16.53 -8.04
C ALA A 130 13.51 15.22 -7.31
N ALA A 131 13.08 14.23 -8.07
CA ALA A 131 12.72 12.92 -7.53
C ALA A 131 13.16 11.79 -8.49
N THR A 132 13.22 10.57 -7.98
CA THR A 132 13.47 9.35 -8.76
C THR A 132 12.29 8.41 -8.58
N VAL A 133 11.86 7.75 -9.66
CA VAL A 133 10.81 6.75 -9.58
C VAL A 133 11.37 5.43 -9.06
N VAL A 134 10.73 4.92 -8.02
CA VAL A 134 10.93 3.58 -7.50
C VAL A 134 9.54 3.01 -7.22
N PRO A 135 9.06 2.03 -7.99
CA PRO A 135 7.73 1.47 -7.82
C PRO A 135 7.46 1.04 -6.38
N ASP A 136 6.18 0.97 -6.02
CA ASP A 136 5.77 0.67 -4.64
C ASP A 136 6.47 -0.59 -4.09
N LEU A 137 6.91 -0.51 -2.84
CA LEU A 137 7.70 -1.56 -2.21
C LEU A 137 6.97 -2.91 -2.10
N THR A 138 5.65 -2.93 -2.14
CA THR A 138 4.90 -4.20 -2.19
C THR A 138 5.26 -5.02 -3.42
N LEU A 139 5.52 -4.39 -4.57
CA LEU A 139 5.88 -5.04 -5.83
C LEU A 139 7.26 -5.73 -5.82
N THR A 140 8.04 -5.52 -4.76
CA THR A 140 9.32 -6.22 -4.54
C THR A 140 9.15 -7.58 -3.85
N TRP A 141 7.93 -7.90 -3.42
CA TRP A 141 7.64 -9.14 -2.73
C TRP A 141 7.70 -10.33 -3.68
N GLU A 142 8.42 -11.37 -3.28
CA GLU A 142 8.45 -12.65 -3.97
C GLU A 142 7.61 -13.66 -3.16
N PRO A 143 6.35 -13.92 -3.58
CA PRO A 143 5.45 -14.79 -2.82
C PRO A 143 5.92 -16.24 -2.83
N ASP A 144 6.06 -16.83 -1.65
CA ASP A 144 6.28 -18.27 -1.49
C ASP A 144 4.93 -18.99 -1.23
N VAL A 145 4.03 -18.87 -2.20
CA VAL A 145 2.72 -19.52 -2.17
C VAL A 145 2.38 -20.07 -3.55
N ALA A 146 2.03 -21.37 -3.60
CA ALA A 146 1.63 -22.00 -4.84
C ALA A 146 0.25 -21.51 -5.30
N ARG A 147 0.13 -21.16 -6.59
CA ARG A 147 -1.17 -20.85 -7.20
C ARG A 147 -2.01 -22.11 -7.33
N GLY A 148 -3.24 -22.07 -6.83
CA GLY A 148 -4.26 -23.06 -7.07
C GLY A 148 -5.02 -22.83 -8.37
N SER A 149 -5.98 -23.69 -8.65
CA SER A 149 -6.92 -23.59 -9.79
C SER A 149 -8.18 -22.80 -9.46
N GLY A 150 -8.12 -21.91 -8.46
CA GLY A 150 -9.27 -21.13 -8.00
C GLY A 150 -9.91 -20.29 -9.11
N ARG A 151 -11.24 -20.26 -9.14
CA ARG A 151 -12.04 -19.54 -10.13
C ARG A 151 -13.00 -18.51 -9.51
N LEU A 152 -12.83 -18.19 -8.24
CA LEU A 152 -13.70 -17.21 -7.60
C LEU A 152 -13.37 -15.81 -8.11
N VAL A 153 -14.41 -15.02 -8.38
CA VAL A 153 -14.28 -13.57 -8.44
C VAL A 153 -14.22 -13.05 -7.01
N VAL A 154 -13.16 -12.33 -6.69
CA VAL A 154 -12.95 -11.69 -5.38
C VAL A 154 -13.08 -10.19 -5.56
N VAL A 155 -13.91 -9.55 -4.74
CA VAL A 155 -14.07 -8.10 -4.74
C VAL A 155 -13.55 -7.56 -3.41
N THR A 156 -12.59 -6.64 -3.46
CA THR A 156 -12.07 -5.98 -2.25
C THR A 156 -12.88 -4.74 -1.89
N ASP A 157 -12.55 -4.15 -0.74
CA ASP A 157 -13.10 -2.85 -0.34
C ASP A 157 -12.42 -1.67 -1.08
N SER A 158 -12.87 -0.46 -0.77
CA SER A 158 -12.30 0.82 -1.22
C SER A 158 -12.07 1.76 -0.04
N THR A 159 -11.22 2.78 -0.23
CA THR A 159 -11.08 3.92 0.69
C THR A 159 -12.30 4.85 0.61
N MET A 160 -12.95 4.91 -0.54
CA MET A 160 -14.14 5.74 -0.80
C MET A 160 -15.40 4.98 -0.39
N GLN A 161 -16.20 5.57 0.51
CA GLN A 161 -17.41 4.94 1.08
C GLN A 161 -18.41 4.53 0.00
N ASP A 162 -18.70 5.42 -0.96
CA ASP A 162 -19.66 5.16 -2.03
C ASP A 162 -19.17 4.05 -2.96
N THR A 163 -17.88 4.11 -3.37
CA THR A 163 -17.25 3.06 -4.17
C THR A 163 -17.30 1.71 -3.43
N ASN A 164 -17.03 1.72 -2.13
CA ASN A 164 -17.09 0.51 -1.31
C ASN A 164 -18.50 -0.11 -1.30
N THR A 165 -19.54 0.72 -1.19
CA THR A 165 -20.93 0.27 -1.24
C THR A 165 -21.29 -0.30 -2.62
N ARG A 166 -20.84 0.33 -3.71
CA ARG A 166 -21.07 -0.15 -5.08
C ARG A 166 -20.34 -1.47 -5.34
N LEU A 167 -19.07 -1.59 -4.92
CA LEU A 167 -18.29 -2.83 -5.02
C LEU A 167 -18.96 -3.99 -4.26
N HIS A 168 -19.44 -3.74 -3.05
CA HIS A 168 -20.15 -4.76 -2.28
C HIS A 168 -21.46 -5.20 -2.96
N ARG A 169 -22.24 -4.26 -3.53
CA ARG A 169 -23.46 -4.59 -4.27
C ARG A 169 -23.14 -5.43 -5.50
N ALA A 170 -22.14 -5.02 -6.28
CA ALA A 170 -21.68 -5.77 -7.44
C ALA A 170 -21.23 -7.19 -7.05
N ALA A 171 -20.44 -7.34 -6.00
CA ALA A 171 -20.02 -8.64 -5.50
C ALA A 171 -21.20 -9.56 -5.19
N ARG A 172 -22.22 -9.05 -4.52
CA ARG A 172 -23.42 -9.84 -4.21
C ARG A 172 -24.20 -10.23 -5.46
N ALA A 173 -24.35 -9.32 -6.42
CA ALA A 173 -25.10 -9.57 -7.64
C ALA A 173 -24.49 -10.66 -8.51
N ILE A 174 -23.15 -10.78 -8.54
CA ILE A 174 -22.45 -11.79 -9.34
C ILE A 174 -22.06 -13.05 -8.52
N GLY A 175 -22.46 -13.14 -7.26
CA GLY A 175 -22.05 -14.24 -6.39
C GLY A 175 -20.57 -14.26 -6.03
N ALA A 176 -19.88 -13.13 -6.17
CA ALA A 176 -18.46 -13.00 -5.85
C ALA A 176 -18.19 -13.02 -4.35
N ARG A 177 -16.97 -13.38 -3.98
CA ARG A 177 -16.50 -13.27 -2.60
C ARG A 177 -16.09 -11.82 -2.30
N TYR A 178 -16.81 -11.14 -1.42
CA TYR A 178 -16.37 -9.84 -0.90
C TYR A 178 -15.31 -10.11 0.18
N LEU A 179 -14.08 -9.68 -0.05
CA LEU A 179 -12.94 -9.90 0.84
C LEU A 179 -12.17 -8.59 1.05
N PRO A 180 -12.43 -7.85 2.13
CA PRO A 180 -11.78 -6.57 2.38
C PRO A 180 -10.29 -6.72 2.69
N LEU A 181 -9.51 -5.75 2.25
CA LEU A 181 -8.07 -5.67 2.50
C LEU A 181 -7.76 -5.17 3.91
N MET A 182 -8.68 -4.44 4.52
CA MET A 182 -8.60 -4.04 5.92
C MET A 182 -9.10 -5.18 6.83
N ALA A 183 -8.18 -5.90 7.44
CA ALA A 183 -8.45 -7.11 8.21
C ALA A 183 -8.59 -6.87 9.71
N ARG A 184 -7.96 -5.84 10.25
CA ARG A 184 -7.94 -5.55 11.68
C ARG A 184 -8.41 -4.13 11.98
N PRO A 185 -9.01 -3.87 13.15
CA PRO A 185 -9.16 -2.49 13.62
C PRO A 185 -7.77 -1.88 13.84
N PRO A 186 -7.59 -0.56 13.59
CA PRO A 186 -6.31 0.12 13.77
C PRO A 186 -5.70 -0.14 15.16
N HIS A 187 -4.39 -0.35 15.21
CA HIS A 187 -3.67 -0.54 16.48
C HIS A 187 -3.45 0.83 17.13
N PRO A 188 -3.90 1.08 18.36
CA PRO A 188 -3.42 2.24 19.10
C PRO A 188 -1.93 2.04 19.39
N ALA A 189 -1.11 3.02 19.08
CA ALA A 189 0.35 2.97 19.17
C ALA A 189 0.91 2.86 20.61
N SER A 190 0.06 2.68 21.60
CA SER A 190 0.47 2.55 23.00
C SER A 190 -0.41 1.55 23.75
N GLN A 191 0.25 0.61 24.44
CA GLN A 191 -0.17 -0.23 25.56
C GLN A 191 -0.67 -1.65 25.26
N ALA A 192 0.02 -2.63 25.89
CA ALA A 192 -0.33 -4.06 25.87
C ALA A 192 -1.76 -4.38 26.36
N HIS A 193 -2.34 -3.56 27.24
CA HIS A 193 -3.73 -3.69 27.68
C HIS A 193 -4.76 -3.37 26.57
N ALA A 194 -4.38 -2.59 25.56
CA ALA A 194 -5.23 -2.30 24.41
C ALA A 194 -5.37 -3.49 23.45
N GLU A 195 -4.43 -4.42 23.43
CA GLU A 195 -4.46 -5.58 22.53
C GLU A 195 -5.55 -6.57 22.93
N ALA A 196 -5.63 -6.95 24.20
CA ALA A 196 -6.68 -7.86 24.69
C ALA A 196 -8.07 -7.29 24.44
N SER A 197 -8.31 -6.03 24.79
CA SER A 197 -9.61 -5.36 24.56
C SER A 197 -9.98 -5.25 23.08
N ARG A 198 -8.99 -5.23 22.19
CA ARG A 198 -9.13 -5.15 20.76
C ARG A 198 -9.52 -6.48 20.13
N TRP A 199 -8.90 -7.58 20.58
CA TRP A 199 -9.27 -8.93 20.16
C TRP A 199 -10.68 -9.29 20.60
N TRP A 200 -11.09 -8.92 21.80
CA TRP A 200 -12.47 -9.10 22.27
C TRP A 200 -13.48 -8.31 21.43
N ARG A 201 -13.19 -7.06 21.09
CA ARG A 201 -14.07 -6.26 20.21
C ARG A 201 -14.13 -6.83 18.79
N TYR A 202 -13.03 -7.35 18.28
CA TYR A 202 -12.98 -8.02 17.00
C TYR A 202 -13.82 -9.30 17.02
N ALA A 203 -13.62 -10.17 18.01
CA ALA A 203 -14.39 -11.40 18.19
C ALA A 203 -15.88 -11.11 18.36
N ALA A 204 -16.26 -10.13 19.19
CA ALA A 204 -17.63 -9.71 19.40
C ALA A 204 -18.30 -9.22 18.10
N LYS A 205 -17.60 -8.41 17.29
CA LYS A 205 -18.12 -7.96 15.99
C LYS A 205 -18.29 -9.11 15.00
N ARG A 206 -17.36 -10.04 14.97
CA ARG A 206 -17.49 -11.25 14.13
C ARG A 206 -18.69 -12.10 14.57
N LEU A 207 -18.85 -12.33 15.86
CA LEU A 207 -19.98 -13.06 16.40
C LEU A 207 -21.30 -12.35 16.07
N ALA A 208 -21.41 -11.05 16.32
CA ALA A 208 -22.57 -10.25 15.99
C ALA A 208 -22.89 -10.26 14.48
N ALA A 209 -21.89 -10.34 13.63
CA ALA A 209 -22.09 -10.42 12.19
C ALA A 209 -22.76 -11.74 11.75
N HIS A 210 -22.67 -12.81 12.52
CA HIS A 210 -23.39 -14.06 12.21
C HIS A 210 -24.91 -13.90 12.36
N ALA A 211 -25.37 -13.10 13.33
CA ALA A 211 -26.78 -12.84 13.57
C ALA A 211 -27.32 -11.62 12.79
N ALA A 212 -26.44 -10.78 12.22
CA ALA A 212 -26.86 -9.57 11.55
C ALA A 212 -27.54 -9.86 10.18
N PRO A 213 -28.48 -9.00 9.76
CA PRO A 213 -29.11 -9.12 8.44
C PRO A 213 -28.06 -8.95 7.31
N PRO A 214 -28.33 -9.47 6.09
CA PRO A 214 -27.46 -9.33 4.95
C PRO A 214 -27.13 -7.86 4.64
N GLY A 215 -25.85 -7.53 4.51
CA GLY A 215 -25.38 -6.18 4.21
C GLY A 215 -23.87 -6.05 4.30
N LEU A 216 -23.38 -4.88 3.88
CA LEU A 216 -21.96 -4.58 3.81
C LEU A 216 -21.24 -4.83 5.16
N TRP A 217 -21.81 -4.37 6.26
CA TRP A 217 -21.22 -4.55 7.58
C TRP A 217 -21.07 -6.03 7.95
N ARG A 218 -22.15 -6.84 7.77
CA ARG A 218 -22.13 -8.28 8.04
C ARG A 218 -21.10 -8.99 7.18
N ASP A 219 -21.17 -8.77 5.88
CA ASP A 219 -20.36 -9.50 4.92
C ASP A 219 -18.88 -9.14 5.10
N ARG A 220 -18.58 -7.88 5.42
CA ARG A 220 -17.23 -7.43 5.80
C ARG A 220 -16.69 -8.23 6.99
N TRP A 221 -17.41 -8.26 8.12
CA TRP A 221 -16.92 -8.91 9.33
C TRP A 221 -16.84 -10.43 9.22
N ARG A 222 -17.72 -11.06 8.45
CA ARG A 222 -17.67 -12.51 8.21
C ARG A 222 -16.56 -12.93 7.27
N SER A 223 -16.15 -12.07 6.35
CA SER A 223 -15.17 -12.38 5.31
C SER A 223 -13.73 -12.15 5.73
N LEU A 224 -13.50 -11.39 6.81
CA LEU A 224 -12.15 -11.01 7.23
C LEU A 224 -11.24 -12.22 7.46
N ILE A 225 -10.04 -12.14 6.88
CA ILE A 225 -8.91 -13.01 7.18
C ILE A 225 -7.87 -12.13 7.88
N PRO A 226 -7.62 -12.30 9.19
CA PRO A 226 -6.82 -11.33 9.96
C PRO A 226 -5.33 -11.37 9.65
N GLU A 227 -4.78 -12.56 9.40
CA GLU A 227 -3.36 -12.72 9.18
C GLU A 227 -3.01 -12.57 7.69
N PHE A 228 -1.90 -11.88 7.41
CA PHE A 228 -1.47 -11.61 6.04
C PHE A 228 -1.18 -12.91 5.28
N ASP A 229 -0.47 -13.83 5.89
CA ASP A 229 -0.06 -15.07 5.24
C ASP A 229 -1.27 -15.96 4.90
N ASP A 230 -2.26 -16.02 5.80
CA ASP A 230 -3.53 -16.71 5.54
C ASP A 230 -4.33 -16.02 4.42
N TYR A 231 -4.32 -14.67 4.39
CA TYR A 231 -5.01 -13.89 3.37
C TYR A 231 -4.44 -14.16 1.98
N VAL A 232 -3.12 -14.12 1.83
CA VAL A 232 -2.48 -14.37 0.53
C VAL A 232 -2.56 -15.83 0.11
N ALA A 233 -2.44 -16.78 1.06
CA ALA A 233 -2.62 -18.19 0.80
C ALA A 233 -4.05 -18.49 0.31
N TRP A 234 -5.05 -17.89 0.96
CA TRP A 234 -6.44 -18.01 0.55
C TRP A 234 -6.68 -17.45 -0.85
N LEU A 235 -6.16 -16.25 -1.16
CA LEU A 235 -6.24 -15.63 -2.48
C LEU A 235 -5.59 -16.53 -3.54
N ALA A 236 -4.37 -17.00 -3.31
CA ALA A 236 -3.62 -17.82 -4.23
C ALA A 236 -4.37 -19.12 -4.59
N GLN A 237 -5.06 -19.73 -3.63
CA GLN A 237 -5.79 -20.97 -3.82
C GLN A 237 -7.16 -20.77 -4.46
N ASN A 238 -7.86 -19.68 -4.21
CA ASN A 238 -9.27 -19.53 -4.52
C ASN A 238 -9.60 -18.49 -5.60
N ALA A 239 -8.79 -17.43 -5.74
CA ALA A 239 -9.12 -16.33 -6.63
C ALA A 239 -8.71 -16.62 -8.09
N GLY A 240 -9.66 -16.47 -9.01
CA GLY A 240 -9.44 -16.46 -10.45
C GLY A 240 -9.38 -15.04 -11.02
N LEU A 241 -10.04 -14.08 -10.35
CA LEU A 241 -10.06 -12.66 -10.70
C LEU A 241 -10.22 -11.83 -9.43
N ILE A 242 -9.49 -10.72 -9.31
CA ILE A 242 -9.67 -9.75 -8.25
C ILE A 242 -10.20 -8.44 -8.85
N VAL A 243 -11.27 -7.88 -8.28
CA VAL A 243 -11.74 -6.51 -8.54
C VAL A 243 -11.45 -5.67 -7.32
N SER A 244 -10.56 -4.69 -7.44
CA SER A 244 -10.03 -3.97 -6.27
C SER A 244 -10.23 -2.47 -6.34
N GLY A 245 -10.86 -1.91 -5.29
CA GLY A 245 -10.89 -0.48 -5.00
C GLY A 245 -9.75 -0.03 -4.05
N ARG A 246 -8.79 -0.93 -3.78
CA ARG A 246 -7.60 -0.67 -2.96
C ARG A 246 -6.33 -0.83 -3.79
N PHE A 247 -5.45 0.16 -3.70
CA PHE A 247 -4.15 0.13 -4.36
C PHE A 247 -3.35 -1.15 -4.06
N HIS A 248 -3.13 -1.46 -2.79
CA HIS A 248 -2.39 -2.67 -2.42
C HIS A 248 -3.12 -3.97 -2.76
N GLY A 249 -4.44 -3.92 -2.98
CA GLY A 249 -5.17 -5.08 -3.51
C GLY A 249 -4.79 -5.36 -4.96
N VAL A 250 -4.52 -4.31 -5.75
CA VAL A 250 -3.96 -4.44 -7.10
C VAL A 250 -2.53 -4.97 -7.03
N CYS A 251 -1.67 -4.39 -6.19
CA CYS A 251 -0.28 -4.83 -6.05
C CYS A 251 -0.18 -6.31 -5.66
N ILE A 252 -0.88 -6.74 -4.61
CA ILE A 252 -0.89 -8.15 -4.16
C ILE A 252 -1.39 -9.08 -5.26
N ALA A 253 -2.39 -8.66 -6.05
CA ALA A 253 -2.86 -9.46 -7.19
C ALA A 253 -1.79 -9.61 -8.27
N LEU A 254 -1.06 -8.53 -8.60
CA LEU A 254 0.08 -8.57 -9.53
C LEU A 254 1.19 -9.49 -9.02
N ASP A 255 1.51 -9.42 -7.73
CA ASP A 255 2.54 -10.25 -7.10
C ASP A 255 2.18 -11.73 -7.15
N LEU A 256 0.92 -12.06 -6.88
CA LEU A 256 0.40 -13.44 -6.95
C LEU A 256 0.12 -13.92 -8.37
N GLY A 257 0.26 -13.07 -9.41
CA GLY A 257 -0.10 -13.40 -10.78
C GLY A 257 -1.60 -13.67 -10.95
N ILE A 258 -2.46 -13.10 -10.09
CA ILE A 258 -3.91 -13.21 -10.18
C ILE A 258 -4.43 -12.09 -11.08
N PRO A 259 -5.24 -12.39 -12.12
CA PRO A 259 -5.90 -11.37 -12.92
C PRO A 259 -6.58 -10.31 -12.04
N VAL A 260 -6.35 -9.02 -12.35
CA VAL A 260 -6.89 -7.93 -11.55
C VAL A 260 -7.57 -6.88 -12.43
N LEU A 261 -8.64 -6.30 -11.89
CA LEU A 261 -9.29 -5.10 -12.38
C LEU A 261 -9.26 -4.05 -11.27
N GLY A 262 -8.75 -2.87 -11.58
CA GLY A 262 -8.68 -1.74 -10.65
C GLY A 262 -9.91 -0.85 -10.75
N VAL A 263 -10.40 -0.35 -9.62
CA VAL A 263 -11.44 0.68 -9.54
C VAL A 263 -10.83 1.91 -8.91
N SER A 264 -10.97 3.07 -9.56
CA SER A 264 -10.39 4.34 -9.11
C SER A 264 -10.64 4.63 -7.61
N SER A 265 -9.66 5.26 -6.98
CA SER A 265 -9.64 5.54 -5.55
C SER A 265 -9.61 7.06 -5.30
N ASN A 266 -9.15 7.48 -4.13
CA ASN A 266 -9.03 8.89 -3.73
C ASN A 266 -7.83 9.63 -4.33
N THR A 267 -6.94 8.92 -5.01
CA THR A 267 -5.77 9.44 -5.74
C THR A 267 -5.56 8.57 -6.97
N TRP A 268 -4.71 8.97 -7.91
CA TRP A 268 -4.40 8.25 -9.15
C TRP A 268 -3.55 6.98 -8.98
N LYS A 269 -3.34 6.51 -7.77
CA LYS A 269 -2.41 5.39 -7.45
C LYS A 269 -2.76 4.06 -8.14
N ILE A 270 -4.04 3.77 -8.36
CA ILE A 270 -4.48 2.55 -9.04
C ILE A 270 -4.21 2.67 -10.53
N GLU A 271 -4.54 3.81 -11.11
CA GLU A 271 -4.24 4.17 -12.49
C GLU A 271 -2.75 4.08 -12.77
N ALA A 272 -1.95 4.66 -11.87
CA ALA A 272 -0.49 4.70 -11.99
C ALA A 272 0.16 3.31 -11.93
N VAL A 273 -0.25 2.42 -11.02
CA VAL A 273 0.33 1.07 -10.95
C VAL A 273 -0.09 0.21 -12.14
N LEU A 274 -1.33 0.37 -12.62
CA LEU A 274 -1.78 -0.34 -13.82
C LEU A 274 -1.03 0.16 -15.05
N ALA A 275 -0.80 1.47 -15.19
CA ALA A 275 -0.01 2.05 -16.27
C ALA A 275 1.46 1.58 -16.21
N GLY A 276 2.08 1.57 -15.04
CA GLY A 276 3.45 1.06 -14.84
C GLY A 276 3.59 -0.41 -15.27
N ALA A 277 2.55 -1.21 -15.07
CA ALA A 277 2.50 -2.60 -15.51
C ALA A 277 2.04 -2.77 -16.99
N GLY A 278 1.72 -1.69 -17.72
CA GLY A 278 1.14 -1.73 -19.07
C GLY A 278 -0.25 -2.37 -19.12
N LEU A 279 -1.06 -2.12 -18.10
CA LEU A 279 -2.37 -2.71 -17.87
C LEU A 279 -3.48 -1.66 -17.74
N GLU A 280 -3.35 -0.49 -18.37
CA GLU A 280 -4.28 0.64 -18.26
C GLU A 280 -5.73 0.23 -18.61
N HIS A 281 -5.87 -0.69 -19.56
CA HIS A 281 -7.17 -1.23 -19.99
C HIS A 281 -7.89 -2.07 -18.92
N ARG A 282 -7.21 -2.37 -17.79
CA ARG A 282 -7.77 -3.07 -16.64
C ARG A 282 -8.34 -2.14 -15.57
N LEU A 283 -8.39 -0.84 -15.86
CA LEU A 283 -9.12 0.10 -15.04
C LEU A 283 -10.63 0.04 -15.38
N VAL A 284 -11.44 -0.18 -14.36
CA VAL A 284 -12.91 -0.27 -14.49
C VAL A 284 -13.49 1.13 -14.41
N SER A 285 -14.10 1.57 -15.49
CA SER A 285 -14.85 2.83 -15.55
C SER A 285 -16.32 2.66 -15.14
N ASP A 286 -16.91 1.51 -15.44
CA ASP A 286 -18.32 1.18 -15.17
C ASP A 286 -18.46 -0.18 -14.49
N LEU A 287 -18.88 -0.16 -13.20
CA LEU A 287 -19.09 -1.36 -12.41
C LEU A 287 -20.34 -2.14 -12.84
N GLU A 288 -21.35 -1.47 -13.32
CA GLU A 288 -22.59 -2.09 -13.78
C GLU A 288 -22.33 -2.85 -15.08
N GLU A 289 -21.57 -2.28 -16.01
CA GLU A 289 -21.14 -2.97 -17.23
C GLU A 289 -20.26 -4.18 -16.89
N LEU A 290 -19.28 -4.02 -15.98
CA LEU A 290 -18.45 -5.14 -15.52
C LEU A 290 -19.29 -6.28 -14.92
N GLN A 291 -20.28 -5.92 -14.08
CA GLN A 291 -21.20 -6.89 -13.48
C GLN A 291 -21.94 -7.69 -14.56
N GLN A 292 -22.53 -7.04 -15.57
CA GLN A 292 -23.23 -7.69 -16.67
C GLN A 292 -22.30 -8.59 -17.49
N ARG A 293 -21.10 -8.14 -17.77
CA ARG A 293 -20.10 -8.94 -18.49
C ARG A 293 -19.68 -10.19 -17.71
N LEU A 294 -19.46 -10.09 -16.41
CA LEU A 294 -19.12 -11.23 -15.55
C LEU A 294 -20.25 -12.25 -15.46
N LEU A 295 -21.52 -11.77 -15.40
CA LEU A 295 -22.70 -12.66 -15.41
C LEU A 295 -22.87 -13.41 -16.73
N THR A 296 -22.54 -12.78 -17.86
CA THR A 296 -22.80 -13.33 -19.20
C THR A 296 -21.61 -14.11 -19.77
N LYS A 297 -20.38 -13.68 -19.50
CA LYS A 297 -19.15 -14.22 -20.11
C LYS A 297 -18.21 -14.88 -19.09
N GLY A 298 -18.53 -14.81 -17.80
CA GLY A 298 -17.64 -15.31 -16.75
C GLY A 298 -16.34 -14.53 -16.64
N LEU A 299 -15.31 -15.15 -16.08
CA LEU A 299 -14.01 -14.54 -15.84
C LEU A 299 -13.00 -14.73 -16.98
N GLU A 300 -13.26 -15.62 -17.93
CA GLU A 300 -12.34 -15.96 -19.02
C GLU A 300 -11.81 -14.74 -19.81
N PRO A 301 -12.64 -13.74 -20.15
CA PRO A 301 -12.16 -12.54 -20.88
C PRO A 301 -11.16 -11.70 -20.09
N TYR A 302 -11.05 -11.94 -18.78
CA TYR A 302 -10.19 -11.17 -17.88
C TYR A 302 -8.92 -11.92 -17.47
N LEU A 303 -8.72 -13.16 -17.91
CA LEU A 303 -7.48 -13.88 -17.69
C LEU A 303 -6.30 -13.12 -18.30
N TYR A 304 -5.13 -13.23 -17.69
CA TYR A 304 -3.94 -12.59 -18.26
C TYR A 304 -3.51 -13.31 -19.55
N THR A 305 -3.19 -12.51 -20.55
CA THR A 305 -2.49 -12.97 -21.74
C THR A 305 -1.01 -13.21 -21.43
N PRO A 306 -0.29 -14.04 -22.19
CA PRO A 306 1.17 -14.20 -22.03
C PRO A 306 1.94 -12.88 -22.10
N ALA A 307 1.49 -11.93 -22.92
CA ALA A 307 2.12 -10.61 -23.05
C ALA A 307 1.92 -9.77 -21.77
N GLU A 308 0.76 -9.83 -21.13
CA GLU A 308 0.53 -9.14 -19.85
C GLU A 308 1.37 -9.76 -18.74
N LEU A 309 1.43 -11.08 -18.64
CA LEU A 309 2.29 -11.76 -17.66
C LEU A 309 3.75 -11.37 -17.81
N HIS A 310 4.24 -11.25 -19.07
CA HIS A 310 5.60 -10.79 -19.33
C HIS A 310 5.82 -9.35 -18.84
N ARG A 311 4.89 -8.43 -19.13
CA ARG A 311 4.98 -7.02 -18.65
C ARG A 311 4.95 -6.94 -17.11
N ILE A 312 4.06 -7.69 -16.47
CA ILE A 312 3.98 -7.75 -15.00
C ILE A 312 5.31 -8.24 -14.41
N ALA A 313 5.88 -9.32 -14.96
CA ALA A 313 7.16 -9.85 -14.49
C ALA A 313 8.31 -8.84 -14.67
N ALA A 314 8.35 -8.13 -15.81
CA ALA A 314 9.33 -7.08 -16.06
C ALA A 314 9.18 -5.91 -15.08
N PHE A 315 7.96 -5.43 -14.85
CA PHE A 315 7.66 -4.34 -13.92
C PHE A 315 8.04 -4.69 -12.47
N ARG A 316 7.74 -5.89 -12.00
CA ARG A 316 8.14 -6.36 -10.67
C ARG A 316 9.65 -6.50 -10.52
N LYS A 317 10.34 -7.01 -11.57
CA LYS A 317 11.81 -7.07 -11.59
C LYS A 317 12.44 -5.70 -11.51
N GLU A 318 11.88 -4.71 -12.21
CA GLU A 318 12.30 -3.32 -12.15
C GLU A 318 12.08 -2.75 -10.74
N ALA A 319 10.90 -2.99 -10.13
CA ALA A 319 10.60 -2.57 -8.77
C ALA A 319 11.64 -3.07 -7.77
N LEU A 320 11.99 -4.35 -7.80
CA LEU A 320 13.00 -4.93 -6.91
C LEU A 320 14.39 -4.33 -7.14
N THR A 321 14.78 -4.18 -8.43
CA THR A 321 16.09 -3.66 -8.80
C THR A 321 16.25 -2.20 -8.36
N SER A 322 15.25 -1.36 -8.63
CA SER A 322 15.26 0.06 -8.28
C SER A 322 15.14 0.28 -6.77
N ALA A 323 14.35 -0.52 -6.05
CA ALA A 323 14.26 -0.44 -4.59
C ALA A 323 15.60 -0.80 -3.91
N ARG A 324 16.28 -1.84 -4.36
CA ARG A 324 17.63 -2.19 -3.87
C ARG A 324 18.65 -1.09 -4.18
N ALA A 325 18.57 -0.48 -5.35
CA ALA A 325 19.43 0.64 -5.73
C ALA A 325 19.15 1.87 -4.87
N MET A 326 17.87 2.17 -4.58
CA MET A 326 17.43 3.25 -3.70
C MET A 326 18.08 3.13 -2.31
N PHE A 327 17.90 2.01 -1.62
CA PHE A 327 18.44 1.84 -0.26
C PHE A 327 19.97 1.84 -0.23
N ARG A 328 20.64 1.27 -1.24
CA ARG A 328 22.10 1.38 -1.40
C ARG A 328 22.56 2.83 -1.59
N SER A 329 21.84 3.62 -2.40
CA SER A 329 22.16 5.03 -2.62
C SER A 329 21.97 5.87 -1.34
N ILE A 330 20.94 5.59 -0.56
CA ILE A 330 20.72 6.21 0.75
C ILE A 330 21.91 5.92 1.69
N TYR A 331 22.29 4.66 1.82
CA TYR A 331 23.46 4.26 2.63
C TYR A 331 24.73 5.01 2.20
N GLN A 332 25.03 5.03 0.90
CA GLN A 332 26.20 5.72 0.33
C GLN A 332 26.17 7.23 0.54
N THR A 333 24.98 7.85 0.46
CA THR A 333 24.83 9.30 0.65
C THR A 333 25.18 9.71 2.08
N VAL A 334 24.85 8.88 3.08
CA VAL A 334 25.16 9.17 4.48
C VAL A 334 26.62 8.86 4.83
N THR A 335 27.20 7.81 4.24
CA THR A 335 28.61 7.46 4.49
C THR A 335 29.62 8.42 3.87
N ARG A 336 29.22 9.20 2.87
CA ARG A 336 30.08 10.20 2.19
C ARG A 336 29.93 11.63 2.74
N ALA A 337 28.97 11.87 3.59
CA ALA A 337 28.68 13.17 4.20
C ALA A 337 29.42 13.35 5.52
#